data_fdf371d669e3eb0764b4b5a59cc406ba
#
_entry.id   fdf371d669e3eb0764b4b5a59cc406ba
#
_cell.length_a   1.000
_cell.length_b   1.000
_cell.length_c   1.000
_cell.angle_alpha   90.00
_cell.angle_beta   90.00
_cell.angle_gamma   90.00
#
_symmetry.space_group_name_H-M   'P 1'
#
loop_
_entity.id
_entity.type
_entity.pdbx_description
1 polymer ?
#
loop_
_entity_poly.entity_id
_entity_poly.type
_entity_poly.pdbx_seq_one_letter_code
_entity_poly.pdbx_strand_id
1 'polypeptide(L)' 'MEVLIERLSKLGYLRSDLVEKRGDFAVRGGILDLFPPDQEHPIRIDFFAKKLTPFK' A
#
# COMPACT_ATOMS: atom_id res chain seq x y z
N MET A 1 -4.42 1.39 -11.13
CA MET A 1 -4.21 1.65 -9.69
C MET A 1 -5.47 2.09 -8.97
N GLU A 2 -6.36 2.79 -9.64
CA GLU A 2 -7.57 3.29 -8.98
C GLU A 2 -8.46 2.18 -8.46
N VAL A 3 -8.52 1.07 -9.18
CA VAL A 3 -9.31 -0.07 -8.73
C VAL A 3 -8.74 -0.64 -7.43
N LEU A 4 -7.42 -0.70 -7.35
CA LEU A 4 -6.77 -1.22 -6.14
C LEU A 4 -6.99 -0.29 -4.96
N ILE A 5 -6.90 1.02 -5.19
CA ILE A 5 -7.15 1.99 -4.12
C ILE A 5 -8.58 1.83 -3.59
N GLU A 6 -9.53 1.67 -4.50
CA GLU A 6 -10.92 1.51 -4.10
C GLU A 6 -11.11 0.24 -3.29
N ARG A 7 -10.49 -0.85 -3.71
CA ARG A 7 -10.62 -2.11 -2.98
C ARG A 7 -9.99 -2.03 -1.61
N LEU A 8 -8.83 -1.38 -1.49
CA LEU A 8 -8.18 -1.23 -0.20
C LEU A 8 -9.06 -0.43 0.75
N SER A 9 -9.68 0.64 0.23
CA SER A 9 -10.57 1.44 1.07
C SER A 9 -11.76 0.63 1.54
N LYS A 10 -12.32 -0.22 0.69
CA LYS A 10 -13.44 -1.06 1.06
C LYS A 10 -13.05 -2.11 2.08
N LEU A 11 -11.80 -2.54 2.06
CA LEU A 11 -11.31 -3.51 3.03
C LEU A 11 -10.99 -2.88 4.38
N GLY A 12 -11.10 -1.56 4.48
CA GLY A 12 -10.86 -0.89 5.74
C GLY A 12 -9.49 -0.24 5.85
N TYR A 13 -8.68 -0.26 4.80
CA TYR A 13 -7.41 0.43 4.81
C TYR A 13 -7.64 1.93 4.80
N LEU A 14 -6.75 2.66 5.46
CA LEU A 14 -6.80 4.11 5.52
C LEU A 14 -5.68 4.69 4.67
N ARG A 15 -6.03 5.62 3.79
CA ARG A 15 -5.05 6.28 2.96
C ARG A 15 -4.35 7.38 3.75
N SER A 16 -3.03 7.41 3.67
CA SER A 16 -2.26 8.45 4.34
C SER A 16 -1.08 8.82 3.45
N ASP A 17 -0.37 9.88 3.85
CA ASP A 17 0.79 10.32 3.10
C ASP A 17 1.99 9.41 3.32
N LEU A 18 2.02 8.74 4.45
CA LEU A 18 3.13 7.87 4.82
C LEU A 18 2.58 6.67 5.56
N VAL A 19 3.04 5.49 5.20
CA VAL A 19 2.59 4.27 5.85
C VAL A 19 3.32 4.14 7.18
N GLU A 20 2.56 4.14 8.28
CA GLU A 20 3.13 4.08 9.61
C GLU A 20 2.65 2.92 10.43
N LYS A 21 1.46 2.42 10.18
CA LYS A 21 0.92 1.33 10.97
C LYS A 21 0.11 0.40 10.11
N ARG A 22 -0.20 -0.75 10.65
CA ARG A 22 -0.98 -1.75 9.93
C ARG A 22 -2.33 -1.16 9.55
N GLY A 23 -2.73 -1.42 8.31
CA GLY A 23 -3.95 -0.87 7.77
C GLY A 23 -3.78 0.44 7.02
N ASP A 24 -2.57 1.00 6.98
CA ASP A 24 -2.29 2.20 6.20
C ASP A 24 -1.93 1.84 4.77
N PHE A 25 -2.24 2.76 3.86
CA PHE A 25 -1.66 2.68 2.53
C PHE A 25 -1.40 4.09 2.02
N ALA A 26 -0.44 4.22 1.12
CA ALA A 26 -0.05 5.51 0.56
C ALA A 26 0.23 5.33 -0.91
N VAL A 27 -0.09 6.36 -1.69
CA VAL A 27 0.09 6.34 -3.14
C VAL A 27 0.95 7.52 -3.53
N ARG A 28 1.97 7.26 -4.33
CA ARG A 28 2.86 8.32 -4.82
C ARG A 28 3.32 7.92 -6.22
N GLY A 29 2.82 8.65 -7.23
CA GLY A 29 3.16 8.34 -8.61
C GLY A 29 2.72 6.93 -8.95
N GLY A 30 3.63 6.12 -9.45
CA GLY A 30 3.34 4.73 -9.78
C GLY A 30 3.64 3.75 -8.67
N ILE A 31 3.74 4.22 -7.43
CA ILE A 31 4.11 3.37 -6.30
C ILE A 31 2.97 3.40 -5.28
N LEU A 32 2.61 2.23 -4.80
CA LEU A 32 1.63 2.09 -3.74
C LEU A 32 2.28 1.30 -2.61
N ASP A 33 2.34 1.91 -1.43
CA ASP A 33 2.83 1.26 -0.22
C ASP A 33 1.62 0.88 0.63
N LEU A 34 1.64 -0.31 1.19
CA LEU A 34 0.56 -0.72 2.07
C LEU A 34 1.11 -1.57 3.20
N PHE A 35 0.41 -1.57 4.31
CA PHE A 35 0.81 -2.34 5.48
C PHE A 35 -0.32 -3.32 5.80
N PRO A 36 -0.26 -4.54 5.25
CA PRO A 36 -1.31 -5.52 5.53
C PRO A 36 -1.37 -5.85 7.01
N PRO A 37 -2.57 -6.06 7.55
CA PRO A 37 -2.70 -6.29 8.99
C PRO A 37 -2.01 -7.55 9.49
N ASP A 38 -1.82 -8.54 8.63
CA ASP A 38 -1.22 -9.81 9.02
C ASP A 38 0.26 -9.89 8.71
N GLN A 39 0.89 -8.79 8.30
CA GLN A 39 2.30 -8.76 7.99
C GLN A 39 3.06 -7.95 9.02
N GLU A 40 4.35 -8.21 9.13
CA GLU A 40 5.20 -7.48 10.07
C GLU A 40 5.83 -6.25 9.44
N HIS A 41 5.81 -6.16 8.11
CA HIS A 41 6.44 -5.06 7.40
C HIS A 41 5.54 -4.60 6.28
N PRO A 42 5.61 -3.31 5.92
CA PRO A 42 4.88 -2.83 4.76
C PRO A 42 5.41 -3.42 3.47
N ILE A 43 4.60 -3.35 2.44
CA ILE A 43 4.93 -3.86 1.12
C ILE A 43 4.84 -2.69 0.14
N ARG A 44 5.80 -2.62 -0.76
CA ARG A 44 5.79 -1.62 -1.83
C ARG A 44 5.48 -2.28 -3.15
N ILE A 45 4.47 -1.76 -3.83
CA ILE A 45 4.11 -2.21 -5.16
C ILE A 45 4.54 -1.14 -6.14
N ASP A 46 5.47 -1.49 -7.02
CA ASP A 46 6.00 -0.56 -8.02
C ASP A 46 5.38 -0.94 -9.36
N PHE A 47 4.45 -0.13 -9.83
CA PHE A 47 3.72 -0.45 -11.06
C PHE A 47 4.56 -0.21 -12.31
N PHE A 48 5.58 0.63 -12.22
CA PHE A 48 6.48 0.82 -13.35
C PHE A 48 7.40 -0.36 -13.54
N ALA A 49 7.98 -0.84 -12.45
CA ALA A 49 8.88 -1.99 -12.51
C ALA A 49 8.15 -3.31 -12.41
N LYS A 50 6.84 -3.27 -12.10
CA LYS A 50 6.01 -4.45 -11.92
C LYS A 50 6.61 -5.36 -10.86
N LYS A 51 6.99 -4.75 -9.75
CA LYS A 51 7.63 -5.45 -8.64
C LYS A 51 6.84 -5.30 -7.38
N LEU A 52 6.97 -6.31 -6.52
CA LEU A 52 6.40 -6.32 -5.19
C LEU A 52 7.55 -6.58 -4.23
N THR A 53 7.88 -5.60 -3.40
CA THR A 53 9.03 -5.74 -2.51
C THR A 53 8.65 -5.37 -1.09
N PRO A 54 9.36 -5.92 -0.10
CA PRO A 54 9.19 -5.48 1.27
C PRO A 54 9.62 -4.03 1.39
N PHE A 55 8.89 -3.28 2.17
CA PHE A 55 9.19 -1.88 2.40
C PHE A 55 9.19 -1.66 3.89
N LYS A 56 10.32 -1.26 4.40
CA LYS A 56 10.46 -1.20 5.81
C LYS A 56 10.05 0.10 6.48
#